data_5f9818240214b2b4804999ae3214cc89
#
_entry.id   5f9818240214b2b4804999ae3214cc89
#
_cell.length_a   1.000
_cell.length_b   1.000
_cell.length_c   1.000
_cell.angle_alpha   90.00
_cell.angle_beta   90.00
_cell.angle_gamma   90.00
#
_symmetry.space_group_name_H-M   'P 1'
#
loop_
_entity.id
_entity.type
_entity.pdbx_description
1 polymer ?
#
loop_
_entity_poly.entity_id
_entity_poly.type
_entity_poly.pdbx_seq_one_letter_code
_entity_poly.pdbx_strand_id
1 'polypeptide(L)'
;MTYAKRNRTSAKDIGYALYLYFLGLSYRNTSKALSRFIRRSHVSVWKWVQHYKPERISFKRRKISKFIIDETQIKVGQDYFWIWVAIEPIDKVILGTYISLERNMLIAEEFLHSMINKYGKHPVSTDAGTWYPQACRFLKIKHRLHSSYEKSIIERTIQSIKDRTESFDDYFPCTKCKCKLQHIRNWFNLFVGCHNRGNS
;
A
#
# COMPACT_ATOMS: atom_id res chain seq x y z
N MET A 1 -20.68 5.19 35.12
CA MET A 1 -21.50 4.85 33.92
C MET A 1 -20.59 4.95 32.70
N THR A 2 -20.07 3.85 32.23
CA THR A 2 -19.23 3.76 31.02
C THR A 2 -20.16 3.78 29.81
N TYR A 3 -20.19 4.90 29.09
CA TYR A 3 -20.88 4.98 27.81
C TYR A 3 -20.21 4.03 26.81
N ALA A 4 -20.80 2.89 26.54
CA ALA A 4 -20.40 2.01 25.46
C ALA A 4 -20.47 2.78 24.14
N LYS A 5 -19.32 2.96 23.49
CA LYS A 5 -19.18 3.64 22.21
C LYS A 5 -19.94 2.80 21.18
N ARG A 6 -21.19 3.15 20.90
CA ARG A 6 -22.03 2.48 19.92
C ARG A 6 -21.38 2.61 18.54
N ASN A 7 -20.70 1.57 18.08
CA ASN A 7 -20.25 1.46 16.70
C ASN A 7 -21.49 1.34 15.81
N ARG A 8 -21.93 2.46 15.25
CA ARG A 8 -23.13 2.54 14.39
C ARG A 8 -22.95 1.89 13.00
N THR A 9 -21.76 1.42 12.66
CA THR A 9 -21.43 0.81 11.37
C THR A 9 -20.60 -0.43 11.60
N SER A 10 -20.96 -1.54 10.96
CA SER A 10 -20.24 -2.79 11.11
C SER A 10 -18.84 -2.69 10.47
N ALA A 11 -17.89 -3.48 10.98
CA ALA A 11 -16.56 -3.57 10.38
C ALA A 11 -16.61 -4.08 8.92
N LYS A 12 -17.61 -4.91 8.60
CA LYS A 12 -17.88 -5.41 7.25
C LYS A 12 -18.26 -4.28 6.29
N ASP A 13 -19.17 -3.40 6.70
CA ASP A 13 -19.60 -2.25 5.89
C ASP A 13 -18.46 -1.23 5.70
N ILE A 14 -17.68 -0.99 6.76
CA ILE A 14 -16.49 -0.13 6.67
C ILE A 14 -15.47 -0.75 5.71
N GLY A 15 -15.21 -2.05 5.82
CA GLY A 15 -14.31 -2.77 4.93
C GLY A 15 -14.74 -2.69 3.47
N TYR A 16 -16.06 -2.82 3.20
CA TYR A 16 -16.62 -2.68 1.86
C TYR A 16 -16.49 -1.25 1.32
N ALA A 17 -16.75 -0.24 2.17
CA ALA A 17 -16.54 1.15 1.81
C ALA A 17 -15.09 1.45 1.41
N LEU A 18 -14.13 0.95 2.20
CA LEU A 18 -12.71 1.10 1.92
C LEU A 18 -12.32 0.39 0.62
N TYR A 19 -12.85 -0.81 0.39
CA TYR A 19 -12.64 -1.53 -0.86
C TYR A 19 -13.12 -0.73 -2.07
N LEU A 20 -14.36 -0.21 -2.06
CA LEU A 20 -14.89 0.63 -3.13
C LEU A 20 -14.05 1.90 -3.35
N TYR A 21 -13.62 2.55 -2.25
CA TYR A 21 -12.73 3.70 -2.34
C TYR A 21 -11.41 3.33 -3.03
N PHE A 22 -10.74 2.26 -2.62
CA PHE A 22 -9.47 1.85 -3.21
C PHE A 22 -9.60 1.28 -4.63
N LEU A 23 -10.80 0.85 -5.05
CA LEU A 23 -11.10 0.53 -6.45
C LEU A 23 -11.25 1.75 -7.37
N GLY A 24 -11.22 2.98 -6.83
CA GLY A 24 -11.27 4.18 -7.65
C GLY A 24 -12.47 5.10 -7.39
N LEU A 25 -13.42 4.74 -6.53
CA LEU A 25 -14.57 5.62 -6.24
C LEU A 25 -14.14 6.81 -5.36
N SER A 26 -14.66 8.01 -5.66
CA SER A 26 -14.55 9.14 -4.75
C SER A 26 -15.30 8.88 -3.44
N TYR A 27 -15.02 9.64 -2.38
CA TYR A 27 -15.77 9.54 -1.11
C TYR A 27 -17.28 9.70 -1.31
N ARG A 28 -17.70 10.61 -2.20
CA ARG A 28 -19.12 10.84 -2.51
C ARG A 28 -19.73 9.67 -3.25
N ASN A 29 -19.05 9.14 -4.27
CA ASN A 29 -19.52 7.99 -5.03
C ASN A 29 -19.53 6.71 -4.17
N THR A 30 -18.54 6.52 -3.31
CA THR A 30 -18.53 5.42 -2.31
C THR A 30 -19.75 5.54 -1.37
N SER A 31 -20.02 6.73 -0.84
CA SER A 31 -21.20 6.98 0.00
C SER A 31 -22.49 6.68 -0.75
N LYS A 32 -22.58 7.09 -2.02
CA LYS A 32 -23.74 6.83 -2.89
C LYS A 32 -23.93 5.33 -3.18
N ALA A 33 -22.86 4.61 -3.47
CA ALA A 33 -22.91 3.16 -3.67
C ALA A 33 -23.36 2.42 -2.41
N LEU A 34 -22.83 2.82 -1.23
CA LEU A 34 -23.22 2.26 0.07
C LEU A 34 -24.69 2.53 0.42
N SER A 35 -25.30 3.59 -0.08
CA SER A 35 -26.66 4.00 0.30
C SER A 35 -27.74 2.95 0.00
N ARG A 36 -27.43 1.98 -0.88
CA ARG A 36 -28.30 0.81 -1.17
C ARG A 36 -28.38 -0.18 -0.01
N PHE A 37 -27.40 -0.18 0.88
CA PHE A 37 -27.31 -1.10 2.01
C PHE A 37 -27.34 -0.36 3.34
N ILE A 38 -26.59 0.72 3.44
CA ILE A 38 -26.45 1.55 4.64
C ILE A 38 -26.24 3.01 4.27
N ARG A 39 -27.08 3.89 4.82
CA ARG A 39 -26.90 5.33 4.61
C ARG A 39 -25.75 5.87 5.47
N ARG A 40 -24.68 6.30 4.83
CA ARG A 40 -23.53 6.95 5.46
C ARG A 40 -23.05 8.13 4.60
N SER A 41 -22.66 9.22 5.23
CA SER A 41 -22.17 10.39 4.51
C SER A 41 -20.77 10.15 3.96
N HIS A 42 -20.39 10.88 2.93
CA HIS A 42 -19.02 10.89 2.39
C HIS A 42 -17.98 11.28 3.46
N VAL A 43 -18.35 12.11 4.45
CA VAL A 43 -17.50 12.45 5.59
C VAL A 43 -17.22 11.21 6.46
N SER A 44 -18.19 10.29 6.58
CA SER A 44 -17.94 9.01 7.30
C SER A 44 -16.93 8.15 6.56
N VAL A 45 -17.06 8.04 5.22
CA VAL A 45 -16.10 7.30 4.39
C VAL A 45 -14.71 7.92 4.51
N TRP A 46 -14.61 9.25 4.41
CA TRP A 46 -13.37 9.97 4.62
C TRP A 46 -12.74 9.66 6.00
N LYS A 47 -13.52 9.72 7.09
CA LYS A 47 -13.04 9.37 8.43
C LYS A 47 -12.52 7.93 8.50
N TRP A 48 -13.14 6.98 7.82
CA TRP A 48 -12.68 5.60 7.79
C TRP A 48 -11.35 5.47 7.05
N VAL A 49 -11.19 6.08 5.91
CA VAL A 49 -9.91 6.11 5.19
C VAL A 49 -8.79 6.70 6.05
N GLN A 50 -9.10 7.71 6.87
CA GLN A 50 -8.12 8.37 7.75
C GLN A 50 -7.76 7.55 9.00
N HIS A 51 -8.73 6.88 9.59
CA HIS A 51 -8.59 6.39 10.98
C HIS A 51 -8.87 4.91 11.17
N TYR A 52 -9.44 4.23 10.18
CA TYR A 52 -9.72 2.81 10.34
C TYR A 52 -8.42 2.01 10.42
N LYS A 53 -8.32 1.20 11.44
CA LYS A 53 -7.22 0.23 11.60
C LYS A 53 -7.84 -1.14 11.43
N PRO A 54 -7.60 -1.84 10.31
CA PRO A 54 -8.05 -3.21 10.17
C PRO A 54 -7.38 -4.06 11.25
N GLU A 55 -8.10 -5.00 11.80
CA GLU A 55 -7.48 -6.07 12.58
C GLU A 55 -6.41 -6.71 11.72
N ARG A 56 -5.29 -7.13 12.35
CA ARG A 56 -4.14 -7.69 11.61
C ARG A 56 -4.62 -8.78 10.67
N ILE A 57 -4.55 -8.50 9.37
CA ILE A 57 -4.87 -9.49 8.36
C ILE A 57 -3.73 -10.50 8.39
N SER A 58 -4.01 -11.67 8.98
CA SER A 58 -3.11 -12.82 8.90
C SER A 58 -3.16 -13.35 7.47
N PHE A 59 -2.16 -13.02 6.66
CA PHE A 59 -2.01 -13.68 5.38
C PHE A 59 -1.51 -15.11 5.65
N LYS A 60 -2.24 -16.12 5.16
CA LYS A 60 -1.72 -17.49 5.11
C LYS A 60 -0.35 -17.44 4.43
N ARG A 61 0.65 -18.14 4.98
CA ARG A 61 1.98 -18.28 4.35
C ARG A 61 1.78 -18.86 2.94
N ARG A 62 1.86 -18.00 1.93
CA ARG A 62 1.86 -18.41 0.53
C ARG A 62 3.29 -18.75 0.13
N LYS A 63 3.43 -19.64 -0.83
CA LYS A 63 4.74 -19.94 -1.42
C LYS A 63 5.19 -18.72 -2.22
N ILE A 64 6.24 -18.06 -1.76
CA ILE A 64 6.81 -16.89 -2.45
C ILE A 64 7.85 -17.39 -3.42
N SER A 65 7.70 -17.04 -4.68
CA SER A 65 8.64 -17.42 -5.75
C SER A 65 9.83 -16.46 -5.80
N LYS A 66 9.55 -15.17 -5.72
CA LYS A 66 10.52 -14.06 -5.74
C LYS A 66 9.88 -12.78 -5.26
N PHE A 67 10.71 -11.74 -5.06
CA PHE A 67 10.26 -10.37 -4.86
C PHE A 67 10.46 -9.57 -6.15
N ILE A 68 9.40 -8.96 -6.65
CA ILE A 68 9.47 -7.88 -7.65
C ILE A 68 9.42 -6.59 -6.87
N ILE A 69 10.43 -5.74 -7.02
CA ILE A 69 10.58 -4.51 -6.23
C ILE A 69 10.76 -3.32 -7.15
N ASP A 70 10.04 -2.27 -6.84
CA ASP A 70 10.20 -0.97 -7.47
C ASP A 70 9.78 0.12 -6.48
N GLU A 71 10.10 1.37 -6.76
CA GLU A 71 9.71 2.50 -5.96
C GLU A 71 9.06 3.62 -6.78
N THR A 72 8.24 4.40 -6.11
CA THR A 72 7.65 5.61 -6.68
C THR A 72 7.67 6.74 -5.68
N GLN A 73 7.68 7.96 -6.18
CA GLN A 73 7.57 9.14 -5.34
C GLN A 73 6.12 9.61 -5.29
N ILE A 74 5.65 9.99 -4.12
CA ILE A 74 4.34 10.62 -3.91
C ILE A 74 4.50 11.96 -3.20
N LYS A 75 3.61 12.90 -3.50
CA LYS A 75 3.52 14.18 -2.81
C LYS A 75 2.51 14.09 -1.66
N VAL A 76 2.92 14.55 -0.48
CA VAL A 76 2.07 14.59 0.72
C VAL A 76 2.15 15.99 1.33
N GLY A 77 1.18 16.84 1.05
CA GLY A 77 1.25 18.25 1.39
C GLY A 77 2.36 18.96 0.62
N GLN A 78 3.38 19.44 1.32
CA GLN A 78 4.58 20.07 0.72
C GLN A 78 5.76 19.12 0.61
N ASP A 79 5.68 17.94 1.21
CA ASP A 79 6.77 16.98 1.28
C ASP A 79 6.63 15.90 0.22
N TYR A 80 7.76 15.31 -0.18
CA TYR A 80 7.83 14.17 -1.08
C TYR A 80 8.34 12.94 -0.33
N PHE A 81 7.69 11.80 -0.58
CA PHE A 81 8.05 10.51 0.03
C PHE A 81 8.27 9.46 -1.05
N TRP A 82 9.27 8.64 -0.87
CA TRP A 82 9.48 7.44 -1.67
C TRP A 82 8.72 6.27 -1.08
N ILE A 83 7.96 5.60 -1.92
CA ILE A 83 7.18 4.40 -1.57
C ILE A 83 7.81 3.23 -2.28
N TRP A 84 8.43 2.36 -1.52
CA TRP A 84 8.99 1.11 -2.00
C TRP A 84 7.92 0.03 -1.92
N VAL A 85 7.80 -0.77 -2.96
CA VAL A 85 6.75 -1.80 -3.07
C VAL A 85 7.40 -3.12 -3.45
N ALA A 86 7.05 -4.19 -2.73
CA ALA A 86 7.43 -5.55 -3.07
C ALA A 86 6.19 -6.38 -3.41
N ILE A 87 6.21 -7.08 -4.54
CA ILE A 87 5.09 -7.88 -5.06
C ILE A 87 5.55 -9.32 -5.28
N GLU A 88 4.66 -10.26 -5.01
CA GLU A 88 4.77 -11.64 -5.45
C GLU A 88 4.14 -11.80 -6.84
N PRO A 89 4.86 -12.32 -7.86
CA PRO A 89 4.39 -12.29 -9.25
C PRO A 89 3.25 -13.24 -9.59
N ILE A 90 3.08 -14.35 -8.87
CA ILE A 90 2.07 -15.37 -9.20
C ILE A 90 0.69 -14.88 -8.80
N ASP A 91 0.53 -14.55 -7.53
CA ASP A 91 -0.75 -14.05 -6.97
C ASP A 91 -0.90 -12.52 -7.11
N LYS A 92 0.12 -11.81 -7.59
CA LYS A 92 0.17 -10.34 -7.74
C LYS A 92 -0.16 -9.60 -6.45
N VAL A 93 0.16 -10.20 -5.31
CA VAL A 93 -0.08 -9.61 -3.99
C VAL A 93 1.08 -8.72 -3.57
N ILE A 94 0.76 -7.59 -2.97
CA ILE A 94 1.75 -6.72 -2.34
C ILE A 94 2.21 -7.39 -1.04
N LEU A 95 3.48 -7.75 -0.97
CA LEU A 95 4.10 -8.39 0.20
C LEU A 95 4.46 -7.37 1.27
N GLY A 96 4.85 -6.17 0.86
CA GLY A 96 5.21 -5.09 1.75
C GLY A 96 5.40 -3.78 1.05
N THR A 97 5.29 -2.71 1.85
CA THR A 97 5.62 -1.35 1.44
C THR A 97 6.53 -0.72 2.48
N TYR A 98 7.43 0.14 2.04
CA TYR A 98 8.29 0.94 2.90
C TYR A 98 8.25 2.40 2.48
N ILE A 99 8.37 3.32 3.43
CA ILE A 99 8.23 4.76 3.19
C ILE A 99 9.49 5.45 3.68
N SER A 100 10.14 6.21 2.80
CA SER A 100 11.36 6.95 3.10
C SER A 100 11.31 8.36 2.53
N LEU A 101 12.15 9.24 3.06
CA LEU A 101 12.40 10.58 2.50
C LEU A 101 13.44 10.52 1.37
N GLU A 102 14.34 9.56 1.45
CA GLU A 102 15.45 9.40 0.52
C GLU A 102 15.30 8.12 -0.31
N ARG A 103 15.95 8.13 -1.47
CA ARG A 103 16.11 6.99 -2.35
C ARG A 103 17.60 6.71 -2.52
N ASN A 104 18.10 5.77 -1.74
CA ASN A 104 19.50 5.38 -1.75
C ASN A 104 19.67 3.90 -1.41
N MET A 105 20.91 3.42 -1.44
CA MET A 105 21.29 2.05 -1.19
C MET A 105 20.91 1.57 0.23
N LEU A 106 21.11 2.43 1.25
CA LEU A 106 20.80 2.05 2.64
C LEU A 106 19.32 1.78 2.83
N ILE A 107 18.47 2.62 2.25
CA ILE A 107 17.02 2.45 2.28
C ILE A 107 16.60 1.18 1.52
N ALA A 108 17.22 0.91 0.38
CA ALA A 108 16.99 -0.33 -0.37
C ALA A 108 17.36 -1.56 0.47
N GLU A 109 18.49 -1.51 1.18
CA GLU A 109 18.94 -2.57 2.07
C GLU A 109 17.98 -2.77 3.25
N GLU A 110 17.55 -1.70 3.93
CA GLU A 110 16.57 -1.76 5.02
C GLU A 110 15.26 -2.39 4.56
N PHE A 111 14.76 -1.98 3.41
CA PHE A 111 13.54 -2.54 2.86
C PHE A 111 13.69 -4.03 2.55
N LEU A 112 14.74 -4.42 1.82
CA LEU A 112 15.04 -5.81 1.51
C LEU A 112 15.23 -6.65 2.77
N HIS A 113 15.93 -6.13 3.77
CA HIS A 113 16.12 -6.80 5.05
C HIS A 113 14.79 -7.03 5.76
N SER A 114 13.88 -6.06 5.74
CA SER A 114 12.52 -6.21 6.29
C SER A 114 11.73 -7.32 5.59
N MET A 115 11.88 -7.45 4.27
CA MET A 115 11.24 -8.50 3.48
C MET A 115 11.82 -9.87 3.79
N ILE A 116 13.14 -9.97 3.91
CA ILE A 116 13.84 -11.21 4.29
C ILE A 116 13.41 -11.68 5.69
N ASN A 117 13.34 -10.78 6.65
CA ASN A 117 12.92 -11.11 8.03
C ASN A 117 11.48 -11.64 8.07
N LYS A 118 10.63 -11.17 7.20
CA LYS A 118 9.21 -11.55 7.15
C LYS A 118 8.95 -12.83 6.36
N TYR A 119 9.66 -13.01 5.26
CA TYR A 119 9.34 -14.05 4.28
C TYR A 119 10.49 -15.04 4.00
N GLY A 120 11.69 -14.74 4.46
CA GLY A 120 12.90 -15.49 4.12
C GLY A 120 13.60 -14.93 2.89
N LYS A 121 14.74 -15.55 2.54
CA LYS A 121 15.52 -15.14 1.36
C LYS A 121 14.89 -15.69 0.08
N HIS A 122 14.53 -14.80 -0.82
CA HIS A 122 14.03 -15.10 -2.17
C HIS A 122 14.80 -14.29 -3.20
N PRO A 123 14.83 -14.75 -4.47
CA PRO A 123 15.39 -13.94 -5.56
C PRO A 123 14.66 -12.60 -5.67
N VAL A 124 15.41 -11.55 -6.02
CA VAL A 124 14.89 -10.20 -6.19
C VAL A 124 14.99 -9.80 -7.66
N SER A 125 13.92 -9.19 -8.15
CA SER A 125 13.88 -8.57 -9.47
C SER A 125 13.57 -7.09 -9.29
N THR A 126 14.36 -6.20 -9.91
CA THR A 126 14.18 -4.74 -9.85
C THR A 126 14.37 -4.11 -11.23
N ASP A 127 14.15 -2.81 -11.31
CA ASP A 127 14.61 -2.01 -12.45
C ASP A 127 16.16 -1.88 -12.46
N ALA A 128 16.70 -1.02 -13.32
CA ALA A 128 18.13 -0.75 -13.43
C ALA A 128 18.66 0.22 -12.35
N GLY A 129 17.94 0.47 -11.28
CA GLY A 129 18.37 1.34 -10.19
C GLY A 129 19.69 0.89 -9.57
N THR A 130 20.65 1.81 -9.46
CA THR A 130 22.04 1.53 -9.06
C THR A 130 22.19 1.08 -7.61
N TRP A 131 21.21 1.38 -6.76
CA TRP A 131 21.21 1.03 -5.33
C TRP A 131 20.88 -0.44 -5.05
N TYR A 132 20.13 -1.12 -5.91
CA TYR A 132 19.70 -2.50 -5.68
C TYR A 132 20.82 -3.55 -5.78
N PRO A 133 21.72 -3.52 -6.81
CA PRO A 133 22.72 -4.58 -6.96
C PRO A 133 23.62 -4.71 -5.74
N GLN A 134 24.01 -3.58 -5.15
CA GLN A 134 24.91 -3.58 -3.99
C GLN A 134 24.19 -4.00 -2.71
N ALA A 135 22.96 -3.52 -2.46
CA ALA A 135 22.14 -3.94 -1.34
C ALA A 135 21.87 -5.46 -1.39
N CYS A 136 21.54 -6.01 -2.57
CA CYS A 136 21.35 -7.44 -2.75
C CYS A 136 22.62 -8.25 -2.50
N ARG A 137 23.79 -7.72 -2.90
CA ARG A 137 25.10 -8.35 -2.64
C ARG A 137 25.39 -8.44 -1.15
N PHE A 138 25.17 -7.35 -0.39
CA PHE A 138 25.36 -7.36 1.07
C PHE A 138 24.45 -8.36 1.78
N LEU A 139 23.20 -8.46 1.34
CA LEU A 139 22.22 -9.38 1.92
C LEU A 139 22.37 -10.82 1.40
N LYS A 140 23.32 -11.08 0.48
CA LYS A 140 23.56 -12.38 -0.15
C LYS A 140 22.28 -12.98 -0.75
N ILE A 141 21.57 -12.19 -1.57
CA ILE A 141 20.37 -12.59 -2.32
C ILE A 141 20.62 -12.44 -3.82
N LYS A 142 19.99 -13.35 -4.60
CA LYS A 142 20.09 -13.31 -6.06
C LYS A 142 19.30 -12.11 -6.59
N HIS A 143 19.95 -11.30 -7.41
CA HIS A 143 19.35 -10.12 -8.04
C HIS A 143 19.39 -10.26 -9.56
N ARG A 144 18.34 -9.77 -10.23
CA ARG A 144 18.27 -9.62 -11.68
C ARG A 144 17.37 -8.45 -12.06
N LEU A 145 17.44 -8.03 -13.31
CA LEU A 145 16.53 -7.04 -13.86
C LEU A 145 15.15 -7.64 -14.12
N HIS A 146 14.12 -6.79 -14.10
CA HIS A 146 12.77 -7.18 -14.47
C HIS A 146 12.68 -7.79 -15.86
N SER A 147 11.96 -8.89 -16.00
CA SER A 147 11.41 -9.28 -17.29
C SER A 147 10.26 -8.32 -17.67
N SER A 148 9.88 -8.30 -18.97
CA SER A 148 8.76 -7.48 -19.44
C SER A 148 7.45 -7.75 -18.67
N TYR A 149 7.20 -9.02 -18.33
CA TYR A 149 6.04 -9.41 -17.53
C TYR A 149 6.08 -8.84 -16.10
N GLU A 150 7.22 -8.92 -15.44
CA GLU A 150 7.41 -8.40 -14.08
C GLU A 150 7.29 -6.88 -14.03
N LYS A 151 7.89 -6.21 -15.04
CA LYS A 151 7.77 -4.78 -15.22
C LYS A 151 6.30 -4.37 -15.36
N SER A 152 5.52 -5.05 -16.19
CA SER A 152 4.08 -4.76 -16.33
C SER A 152 3.29 -4.94 -15.04
N ILE A 153 3.62 -5.92 -14.19
CA ILE A 153 2.94 -6.12 -12.90
C ILE A 153 3.22 -4.97 -11.95
N ILE A 154 4.49 -4.62 -11.76
CA ILE A 154 4.87 -3.59 -10.79
C ILE A 154 4.39 -2.22 -11.23
N GLU A 155 4.50 -1.89 -12.53
CA GLU A 155 4.02 -0.62 -13.08
C GLU A 155 2.51 -0.43 -12.87
N ARG A 156 1.69 -1.47 -13.08
CA ARG A 156 0.23 -1.39 -12.80
C ARG A 156 -0.06 -1.14 -11.34
N THR A 157 0.69 -1.76 -10.45
CA THR A 157 0.52 -1.55 -9.01
C THR A 157 0.93 -0.15 -8.60
N ILE A 158 2.05 0.34 -9.13
CA ILE A 158 2.50 1.73 -8.93
C ILE A 158 1.47 2.70 -9.50
N GLN A 159 0.93 2.43 -10.70
CA GLN A 159 -0.11 3.25 -11.28
C GLN A 159 -1.36 3.31 -10.38
N SER A 160 -1.79 2.18 -9.83
CA SER A 160 -2.91 2.16 -8.87
C SER A 160 -2.62 2.99 -7.61
N ILE A 161 -1.38 3.06 -7.14
CA ILE A 161 -0.96 3.94 -6.05
C ILE A 161 -1.08 5.41 -6.48
N LYS A 162 -0.53 5.75 -7.64
CA LYS A 162 -0.54 7.11 -8.20
C LYS A 162 -1.96 7.61 -8.46
N ASP A 163 -2.82 6.78 -9.03
CA ASP A 163 -4.23 7.12 -9.28
C ASP A 163 -4.97 7.52 -8.00
N ARG A 164 -4.53 7.03 -6.85
CA ARG A 164 -5.14 7.34 -5.54
C ARG A 164 -4.42 8.43 -4.76
N THR A 165 -3.22 8.80 -5.15
CA THR A 165 -2.39 9.78 -4.44
C THR A 165 -2.10 11.05 -5.24
N GLU A 166 -2.21 11.00 -6.57
CA GLU A 166 -1.88 12.14 -7.46
C GLU A 166 -3.06 12.58 -8.33
N SER A 167 -3.76 11.64 -8.99
CA SER A 167 -4.71 11.95 -10.05
C SER A 167 -6.12 12.26 -9.57
N PHE A 168 -6.51 11.80 -8.39
CA PHE A 168 -7.92 11.82 -7.98
C PHE A 168 -8.30 13.00 -7.07
N ASP A 169 -7.39 13.49 -6.27
CA ASP A 169 -7.64 14.58 -5.31
C ASP A 169 -6.51 15.63 -5.31
N ASP A 170 -5.60 15.61 -6.28
CA ASP A 170 -4.35 16.41 -6.33
C ASP A 170 -3.47 16.31 -5.09
N TYR A 171 -3.93 15.59 -4.06
CA TYR A 171 -3.27 15.50 -2.77
C TYR A 171 -3.47 14.12 -2.14
N PHE A 172 -2.42 13.58 -1.57
CA PHE A 172 -2.56 12.49 -0.61
C PHE A 172 -3.62 12.88 0.45
N PRO A 173 -4.55 11.99 0.82
CA PRO A 173 -5.69 12.31 1.67
C PRO A 173 -5.26 12.61 3.11
N CYS A 174 -4.58 13.73 3.32
CA CYS A 174 -4.15 14.25 4.59
C CYS A 174 -4.89 15.57 4.90
N THR A 175 -5.33 15.74 6.13
CA THR A 175 -6.15 16.87 6.56
C THR A 175 -5.38 18.07 7.04
N LYS A 176 -4.06 17.97 7.16
CA LYS A 176 -3.22 19.00 7.80
C LYS A 176 -1.98 19.25 6.96
N CYS A 177 -1.49 20.49 7.02
CA CYS A 177 -0.25 20.92 6.35
C CYS A 177 0.99 20.09 6.70
N LYS A 178 0.96 19.32 7.81
CA LYS A 178 2.03 18.39 8.20
C LYS A 178 1.40 17.02 8.45
N CYS A 179 1.51 16.15 7.46
CA CYS A 179 1.06 14.77 7.58
C CYS A 179 2.09 13.96 8.37
N LYS A 180 1.63 13.28 9.42
CA LYS A 180 2.51 12.38 10.20
C LYS A 180 2.82 11.13 9.38
N LEU A 181 4.07 10.68 9.38
CA LEU A 181 4.51 9.46 8.71
C LEU A 181 3.63 8.24 9.07
N GLN A 182 3.19 8.16 10.33
CA GLN A 182 2.28 7.10 10.79
C GLN A 182 0.94 7.11 10.04
N HIS A 183 0.45 8.30 9.65
CA HIS A 183 -0.78 8.42 8.86
C HIS A 183 -0.59 7.86 7.44
N ILE A 184 0.52 8.18 6.80
CA ILE A 184 0.89 7.64 5.49
C ILE A 184 1.00 6.10 5.56
N ARG A 185 1.69 5.57 6.58
CA ARG A 185 1.79 4.12 6.82
C ARG A 185 0.42 3.46 7.00
N ASN A 186 -0.47 4.05 7.78
CA ASN A 186 -1.82 3.51 7.97
C ASN A 186 -2.60 3.45 6.66
N TRP A 187 -2.51 4.49 5.85
CA TRP A 187 -3.18 4.54 4.55
C TRP A 187 -2.65 3.45 3.61
N PHE A 188 -1.32 3.28 3.51
CA PHE A 188 -0.73 2.22 2.70
C PHE A 188 -1.09 0.82 3.22
N ASN A 189 -1.17 0.61 4.52
CA ASN A 189 -1.65 -0.66 5.09
C ASN A 189 -3.10 -0.97 4.66
N LEU A 190 -3.96 0.04 4.61
CA LEU A 190 -5.33 -0.12 4.11
C LEU A 190 -5.34 -0.41 2.61
N PHE A 191 -4.55 0.33 1.83
CA PHE A 191 -4.41 0.11 0.40
C PHE A 191 -3.95 -1.32 0.09
N VAL A 192 -2.87 -1.77 0.71
CA VAL A 192 -2.34 -3.14 0.56
C VAL A 192 -3.40 -4.18 0.94
N GLY A 193 -4.11 -3.97 2.05
CA GLY A 193 -5.17 -4.86 2.50
C GLY A 193 -6.32 -4.98 1.51
N CYS A 194 -6.70 -3.89 0.86
CA CYS A 194 -7.76 -3.87 -0.15
C CYS A 194 -7.28 -4.46 -1.49
N HIS A 195 -6.06 -4.10 -1.93
CA HIS A 195 -5.46 -4.62 -3.16
C HIS A 195 -5.34 -6.15 -3.11
N ASN A 196 -4.80 -6.68 -2.02
CA ASN A 196 -4.58 -8.11 -1.89
C ASN A 196 -5.88 -8.92 -1.79
N ARG A 197 -6.97 -8.35 -1.30
CA ARG A 197 -8.29 -9.01 -1.30
C ARG A 197 -8.92 -9.10 -2.70
N GLY A 198 -8.63 -8.15 -3.57
CA GLY A 198 -9.11 -8.17 -4.95
C GLY A 198 -8.39 -9.18 -5.84
N ASN A 199 -7.19 -9.65 -5.41
CA ASN A 199 -6.34 -10.61 -6.11
C ASN A 199 -6.33 -12.03 -5.45
N SER A 200 -7.26 -12.27 -4.49
CA SER A 200 -7.33 -13.54 -3.73
C SER A 200 -8.48 -14.42 -4.24
#